data_baabfef259b5b16ed15709a35a015f79
#
_entry.id   baabfef259b5b16ed15709a35a015f79
#
_cell.length_a   1.000
_cell.length_b   1.000
_cell.length_c   1.000
_cell.angle_alpha   90.00
_cell.angle_beta   90.00
_cell.angle_gamma   90.00
#
_symmetry.space_group_name_H-M   'P 1'
#
loop_
_entity.id
_entity.type
_entity.pdbx_description
1 polymer ?
#
loop_
_entity_poly.entity_id
_entity_poly.type
_entity_poly.pdbx_seq_one_letter_code
_entity_poly.pdbx_strand_id
1 'polypeptide(L)'
;ICDVVVGKQTSDGKEGNFVTGLDNKTWDPENPVAVPGRAATEDQLKAVNDDFNNKARTGRVFQGDQLGDSGKVVRGLGDTMNLTGGADVNRLADNNIGVVKNAAGDGYNIKLAKDLKGLESVTTTDAAGNTTVMNGGGMTITPAQGNAVSLTKDGLNNGGNRITNVGPGVDGTDAVNVNQLSSAMRSVDGKIADVGATSAAISGLKPLQYDPLEPT
;
A
#
# COMPACT_ATOMS: atom_id res chain seq x y z
N ILE A 1 -8.81 -36.21 -65.33
CA ILE A 1 -7.48 -35.57 -65.18
C ILE A 1 -7.75 -34.10 -65.19
N CYS A 2 -7.54 -33.46 -64.05
CA CYS A 2 -7.63 -32.02 -63.96
C CYS A 2 -6.30 -31.46 -64.49
N ASP A 3 -6.34 -30.87 -65.65
CA ASP A 3 -5.14 -30.25 -66.24
C ASP A 3 -4.90 -28.89 -65.55
N VAL A 4 -3.64 -28.60 -65.22
CA VAL A 4 -3.23 -27.27 -64.78
C VAL A 4 -3.37 -26.31 -65.95
N VAL A 5 -4.12 -25.28 -65.83
CA VAL A 5 -4.35 -24.26 -66.86
C VAL A 5 -3.63 -22.97 -66.46
N VAL A 6 -2.83 -22.45 -67.35
CA VAL A 6 -2.10 -21.18 -67.16
C VAL A 6 -2.50 -20.24 -68.30
N GLY A 7 -2.96 -19.07 -67.99
CA GLY A 7 -3.29 -18.05 -68.98
C GLY A 7 -4.57 -17.28 -68.68
N LYS A 8 -5.12 -16.59 -69.67
CA LYS A 8 -6.30 -15.75 -69.54
C LYS A 8 -7.52 -16.61 -69.30
N GLN A 9 -8.16 -16.42 -68.17
CA GLN A 9 -9.34 -17.17 -67.72
C GLN A 9 -10.29 -16.23 -66.95
N THR A 10 -11.52 -16.68 -66.76
CA THR A 10 -12.45 -16.08 -65.78
C THR A 10 -12.45 -16.96 -64.55
N SER A 11 -12.05 -16.40 -63.41
CA SER A 11 -12.07 -17.11 -62.16
C SER A 11 -12.78 -16.17 -61.13
N ASP A 12 -13.74 -16.70 -60.39
CA ASP A 12 -14.54 -15.95 -59.43
C ASP A 12 -15.17 -14.63 -59.97
N GLY A 13 -15.67 -14.73 -61.23
CA GLY A 13 -16.28 -13.58 -61.93
C GLY A 13 -15.28 -12.51 -62.44
N LYS A 14 -13.99 -12.73 -62.32
CA LYS A 14 -12.94 -11.82 -62.77
C LYS A 14 -12.17 -12.41 -63.93
N GLU A 15 -11.96 -11.63 -64.99
CA GLU A 15 -11.07 -11.98 -66.07
C GLU A 15 -9.61 -11.62 -65.70
N GLY A 16 -8.70 -12.58 -65.92
CA GLY A 16 -7.29 -12.37 -65.64
C GLY A 16 -6.39 -13.54 -66.09
N ASN A 17 -5.11 -13.43 -65.89
CA ASN A 17 -4.19 -14.53 -66.05
C ASN A 17 -4.05 -15.29 -64.71
N PHE A 18 -4.54 -16.52 -64.69
CA PHE A 18 -4.55 -17.38 -63.51
C PHE A 18 -3.82 -18.69 -63.78
N VAL A 19 -3.41 -19.33 -62.67
CA VAL A 19 -3.00 -20.74 -62.66
C VAL A 19 -4.05 -21.50 -61.88
N THR A 20 -4.77 -22.37 -62.54
CA THR A 20 -5.86 -23.18 -61.98
C THR A 20 -5.62 -24.65 -62.14
N GLY A 21 -6.39 -25.52 -61.50
CA GLY A 21 -6.26 -26.97 -61.58
C GLY A 21 -5.15 -27.56 -60.68
N LEU A 22 -4.63 -26.80 -59.75
CA LEU A 22 -3.67 -27.34 -58.77
C LEU A 22 -4.42 -28.19 -57.72
N ASP A 23 -3.85 -29.38 -57.42
CA ASP A 23 -4.45 -30.38 -56.52
C ASP A 23 -4.10 -30.17 -55.05
N ASN A 24 -3.09 -29.37 -54.75
CA ASN A 24 -2.61 -29.11 -53.38
C ASN A 24 -3.49 -28.06 -52.65
N LYS A 25 -4.73 -28.44 -52.37
CA LYS A 25 -5.72 -27.51 -51.77
C LYS A 25 -5.74 -27.52 -50.25
N THR A 26 -5.06 -28.43 -49.60
CA THR A 26 -5.04 -28.56 -48.16
C THR A 26 -3.67 -28.16 -47.58
N TRP A 27 -3.71 -27.55 -46.41
CA TRP A 27 -2.53 -27.19 -45.61
C TRP A 27 -2.86 -27.33 -44.17
N ASP A 28 -1.97 -28.01 -43.42
CA ASP A 28 -2.02 -28.06 -41.95
C ASP A 28 -1.01 -27.07 -41.37
N PRO A 29 -1.42 -25.91 -40.83
CA PRO A 29 -0.48 -24.93 -40.31
C PRO A 29 0.28 -25.40 -39.06
N GLU A 30 -0.22 -26.41 -38.34
CA GLU A 30 0.46 -26.96 -37.17
C GLU A 30 1.49 -27.99 -37.50
N ASN A 31 1.29 -28.72 -38.63
CA ASN A 31 2.25 -29.72 -39.13
C ASN A 31 2.55 -29.46 -40.62
N PRO A 32 3.22 -28.34 -40.95
CA PRO A 32 3.41 -27.94 -42.35
C PRO A 32 4.37 -28.89 -43.11
N VAL A 33 3.90 -29.46 -44.21
CA VAL A 33 4.71 -30.29 -45.10
C VAL A 33 4.88 -29.56 -46.42
N ALA A 34 5.99 -28.89 -46.59
CA ALA A 34 6.33 -28.21 -47.83
C ALA A 34 7.10 -29.11 -48.78
N VAL A 35 6.74 -29.04 -50.06
CA VAL A 35 7.50 -29.71 -51.14
C VAL A 35 8.23 -28.63 -51.95
N PRO A 36 9.56 -28.60 -51.96
CA PRO A 36 10.30 -27.59 -52.70
C PRO A 36 9.94 -27.59 -54.19
N GLY A 37 9.77 -26.40 -54.76
CA GLY A 37 9.39 -26.20 -56.14
C GLY A 37 7.92 -26.35 -56.51
N ARG A 38 7.05 -26.64 -55.51
CA ARG A 38 5.59 -26.67 -55.68
C ARG A 38 5.02 -25.29 -55.45
N ALA A 39 4.13 -24.84 -56.31
CA ALA A 39 3.32 -23.62 -56.07
C ALA A 39 2.32 -23.83 -54.94
N ALA A 40 2.15 -22.83 -54.07
CA ALA A 40 1.05 -22.81 -53.11
C ALA A 40 -0.25 -22.35 -53.79
N THR A 41 -1.36 -22.87 -53.31
CA THR A 41 -2.72 -22.44 -53.75
C THR A 41 -3.30 -21.38 -52.82
N GLU A 42 -4.32 -20.66 -53.29
CA GLU A 42 -5.10 -19.72 -52.43
C GLU A 42 -5.81 -20.45 -51.27
N ASP A 43 -6.20 -21.71 -51.42
CA ASP A 43 -6.73 -22.54 -50.35
C ASP A 43 -5.73 -22.76 -49.23
N GLN A 44 -4.45 -23.02 -49.57
CA GLN A 44 -3.38 -23.19 -48.63
C GLN A 44 -3.05 -21.85 -47.93
N LEU A 45 -3.03 -20.74 -48.70
CA LEU A 45 -2.82 -19.41 -48.16
C LEU A 45 -3.94 -19.04 -47.19
N LYS A 46 -5.19 -19.34 -47.58
CA LYS A 46 -6.36 -19.12 -46.71
C LYS A 46 -6.24 -19.92 -45.41
N ALA A 47 -5.84 -21.18 -45.45
CA ALA A 47 -5.68 -21.99 -44.24
C ALA A 47 -4.64 -21.39 -43.29
N VAL A 48 -3.50 -20.90 -43.80
CA VAL A 48 -2.46 -20.20 -43.00
C VAL A 48 -3.03 -18.91 -42.41
N ASN A 49 -3.76 -18.11 -43.21
CA ASN A 49 -4.35 -16.86 -42.74
C ASN A 49 -5.42 -17.08 -41.66
N ASP A 50 -6.27 -18.10 -41.83
CA ASP A 50 -7.31 -18.42 -40.86
C ASP A 50 -6.70 -18.91 -39.54
N ASP A 51 -5.67 -19.75 -39.57
CA ASP A 51 -4.91 -20.19 -38.38
C ASP A 51 -4.24 -19.01 -37.68
N PHE A 52 -3.56 -18.13 -38.43
CA PHE A 52 -2.96 -16.92 -37.88
C PHE A 52 -4.00 -16.02 -37.20
N ASN A 53 -5.14 -15.76 -37.87
CA ASN A 53 -6.20 -14.95 -37.31
C ASN A 53 -6.81 -15.58 -36.05
N ASN A 54 -6.98 -16.90 -36.03
CA ASN A 54 -7.47 -17.62 -34.85
C ASN A 54 -6.49 -17.49 -33.69
N LYS A 55 -5.19 -17.74 -33.92
CA LYS A 55 -4.15 -17.62 -32.89
C LYS A 55 -3.99 -16.16 -32.41
N ALA A 56 -4.08 -15.20 -33.31
CA ALA A 56 -4.06 -13.78 -32.99
C ALA A 56 -5.27 -13.35 -32.12
N ARG A 57 -6.47 -13.92 -32.37
CA ARG A 57 -7.69 -13.63 -31.61
C ARG A 57 -7.75 -14.37 -30.28
N THR A 58 -7.23 -15.58 -30.17
CA THR A 58 -7.14 -16.31 -28.88
C THR A 58 -6.27 -15.58 -27.88
N GLY A 59 -5.36 -14.75 -28.36
CA GLY A 59 -4.67 -13.74 -27.58
C GLY A 59 -3.70 -14.28 -26.52
N ARG A 60 -3.21 -13.36 -25.70
CA ARG A 60 -2.41 -13.68 -24.51
C ARG A 60 -3.26 -13.63 -23.27
N VAL A 61 -3.04 -14.57 -22.38
CA VAL A 61 -3.68 -14.60 -21.06
C VAL A 61 -2.79 -13.87 -20.06
N PHE A 62 -3.37 -12.90 -19.39
CA PHE A 62 -2.75 -12.20 -18.25
C PHE A 62 -3.53 -12.60 -17.00
N GLN A 63 -2.83 -12.84 -15.90
CA GLN A 63 -3.42 -13.20 -14.62
C GLN A 63 -2.65 -12.50 -13.49
N GLY A 64 -3.39 -11.89 -12.57
CA GLY A 64 -2.86 -11.33 -11.34
C GLY A 64 -3.02 -12.30 -10.17
N ASP A 65 -3.15 -11.77 -8.97
CA ASP A 65 -3.28 -12.55 -7.73
C ASP A 65 -4.58 -13.34 -7.64
N GLN A 66 -5.63 -12.92 -8.37
CA GLN A 66 -6.88 -13.67 -8.46
C GLN A 66 -6.68 -14.88 -9.38
N LEU A 67 -6.65 -16.08 -8.79
CA LEU A 67 -6.48 -17.33 -9.51
C LEU A 67 -7.78 -17.82 -10.14
N GLY A 68 -7.65 -18.71 -11.13
CA GLY A 68 -8.78 -19.29 -11.86
C GLY A 68 -9.28 -18.39 -13.01
N ASP A 69 -10.36 -18.83 -13.67
CA ASP A 69 -10.85 -18.16 -14.87
C ASP A 69 -11.39 -16.75 -14.63
N SER A 70 -11.90 -16.46 -13.44
CA SER A 70 -12.36 -15.13 -13.04
C SER A 70 -11.25 -14.09 -12.94
N GLY A 71 -9.98 -14.50 -12.78
CA GLY A 71 -8.82 -13.63 -12.70
C GLY A 71 -8.04 -13.49 -14.01
N LYS A 72 -8.47 -14.20 -15.07
CA LYS A 72 -7.82 -14.15 -16.38
C LYS A 72 -8.35 -12.99 -17.21
N VAL A 73 -7.44 -12.25 -17.79
CA VAL A 73 -7.72 -11.24 -18.83
C VAL A 73 -7.09 -11.71 -20.13
N VAL A 74 -7.92 -11.94 -21.15
CA VAL A 74 -7.47 -12.38 -22.47
C VAL A 74 -7.48 -11.16 -23.40
N ARG A 75 -6.38 -10.95 -24.12
CA ARG A 75 -6.23 -9.88 -25.10
C ARG A 75 -5.63 -10.43 -26.39
N GLY A 76 -6.35 -10.24 -27.50
CA GLY A 76 -5.90 -10.57 -28.84
C GLY A 76 -4.92 -9.54 -29.38
N LEU A 77 -4.41 -9.81 -30.56
CA LEU A 77 -3.56 -8.87 -31.29
C LEU A 77 -4.35 -7.61 -31.63
N GLY A 78 -3.85 -6.44 -31.24
CA GLY A 78 -4.51 -5.14 -31.43
C GLY A 78 -5.41 -4.70 -30.28
N ASP A 79 -5.69 -5.56 -29.29
CA ASP A 79 -6.48 -5.18 -28.12
C ASP A 79 -5.64 -4.34 -27.15
N THR A 80 -6.32 -3.43 -26.47
CA THR A 80 -5.71 -2.64 -25.38
C THR A 80 -5.78 -3.42 -24.06
N MET A 81 -4.66 -3.52 -23.36
CA MET A 81 -4.58 -3.98 -21.97
C MET A 81 -4.53 -2.76 -21.04
N ASN A 82 -5.59 -2.57 -20.26
CA ASN A 82 -5.65 -1.51 -19.26
C ASN A 82 -5.11 -2.02 -17.92
N LEU A 83 -4.09 -1.34 -17.39
CA LEU A 83 -3.63 -1.48 -16.00
C LEU A 83 -3.86 -0.15 -15.29
N THR A 84 -4.77 -0.15 -14.33
CA THR A 84 -5.13 1.07 -13.59
C THR A 84 -5.00 0.84 -12.10
N GLY A 85 -4.32 1.73 -11.39
CA GLY A 85 -4.20 1.71 -9.93
C GLY A 85 -5.24 2.59 -9.22
N GLY A 86 -6.04 3.37 -9.97
CA GLY A 86 -7.09 4.25 -9.43
C GLY A 86 -6.58 5.52 -8.73
N ALA A 87 -5.28 5.74 -8.67
CA ALA A 87 -4.71 6.95 -8.07
C ALA A 87 -4.75 8.14 -9.07
N ASP A 88 -4.78 9.37 -8.52
CA ASP A 88 -4.61 10.58 -9.30
C ASP A 88 -3.19 10.64 -9.88
N VAL A 89 -3.07 10.67 -11.21
CA VAL A 89 -1.79 10.67 -11.92
C VAL A 89 -0.91 11.90 -11.61
N ASN A 90 -1.52 13.01 -11.18
CA ASN A 90 -0.80 14.24 -10.80
C ASN A 90 -0.23 14.20 -9.38
N ARG A 91 -0.53 13.14 -8.62
CA ARG A 91 -0.15 12.95 -7.22
C ARG A 91 0.58 11.63 -6.97
N LEU A 92 1.29 11.15 -7.97
CA LEU A 92 2.10 9.93 -7.84
C LEU A 92 3.50 10.27 -7.32
N ALA A 93 3.99 9.46 -6.41
CA ALA A 93 5.38 9.52 -5.95
C ALA A 93 6.21 8.49 -6.70
N ASP A 94 7.38 8.91 -7.21
CA ASP A 94 8.28 8.05 -7.96
C ASP A 94 9.08 7.09 -7.08
N ASN A 95 9.57 6.01 -7.70
CA ASN A 95 10.53 5.05 -7.12
C ASN A 95 10.03 4.27 -5.89
N ASN A 96 8.72 4.21 -5.67
CA ASN A 96 8.11 3.46 -4.57
C ASN A 96 7.62 2.05 -4.98
N ILE A 97 7.57 1.78 -6.29
CA ILE A 97 7.14 0.48 -6.83
C ILE A 97 8.29 -0.12 -7.65
N GLY A 98 8.65 -1.35 -7.34
CA GLY A 98 9.60 -2.16 -8.11
C GLY A 98 8.88 -3.24 -8.89
N VAL A 99 9.27 -3.45 -10.17
CA VAL A 99 8.77 -4.54 -11.01
C VAL A 99 9.94 -5.46 -11.32
N VAL A 100 9.91 -6.69 -10.83
CA VAL A 100 11.00 -7.65 -10.95
C VAL A 100 10.48 -8.98 -11.52
N LYS A 101 11.27 -9.61 -12.41
CA LYS A 101 10.94 -10.95 -12.93
C LYS A 101 10.76 -11.92 -11.76
N ASN A 102 9.72 -12.74 -11.80
CA ASN A 102 9.50 -13.78 -10.80
C ASN A 102 10.47 -14.96 -10.97
N ALA A 103 10.55 -15.83 -9.95
CA ALA A 103 11.47 -16.96 -9.95
C ALA A 103 11.12 -18.02 -11.01
N ALA A 104 9.83 -18.18 -11.35
CA ALA A 104 9.37 -19.11 -12.39
C ALA A 104 9.73 -18.61 -13.80
N GLY A 105 9.96 -17.32 -13.98
CA GLY A 105 10.34 -16.75 -15.27
C GLY A 105 9.18 -16.50 -16.22
N ASP A 106 7.96 -16.67 -15.77
CA ASP A 106 6.71 -16.55 -16.54
C ASP A 106 5.94 -15.25 -16.26
N GLY A 107 6.44 -14.38 -15.36
CA GLY A 107 5.80 -13.13 -15.00
C GLY A 107 6.68 -12.17 -14.23
N TYR A 108 6.07 -11.11 -13.73
CA TYR A 108 6.70 -10.09 -12.91
C TYR A 108 5.99 -9.97 -11.56
N ASN A 109 6.76 -9.79 -10.49
CA ASN A 109 6.27 -9.38 -9.19
C ASN A 109 6.32 -7.85 -9.10
N ILE A 110 5.20 -7.25 -8.75
CA ILE A 110 5.08 -5.84 -8.41
C ILE A 110 5.28 -5.73 -6.89
N LYS A 111 6.27 -4.97 -6.45
CA LYS A 111 6.66 -4.88 -5.04
C LYS A 111 6.71 -3.43 -4.60
N LEU A 112 6.27 -3.18 -3.37
CA LEU A 112 6.47 -1.89 -2.72
C LEU A 112 7.93 -1.79 -2.23
N ALA A 113 8.53 -0.61 -2.37
CA ALA A 113 9.86 -0.34 -1.83
C ALA A 113 9.86 -0.47 -0.29
N LYS A 114 10.98 -0.89 0.29
CA LYS A 114 11.13 -0.95 1.75
C LYS A 114 11.11 0.45 2.37
N ASP A 115 11.71 1.41 1.67
CA ASP A 115 11.75 2.81 2.06
C ASP A 115 10.90 3.61 1.08
N LEU A 116 9.75 4.11 1.54
CA LEU A 116 8.87 4.96 0.76
C LEU A 116 9.37 6.40 0.80
N LYS A 117 9.43 7.06 -0.35
CA LYS A 117 9.96 8.41 -0.50
C LYS A 117 8.99 9.31 -1.28
N GLY A 118 9.07 10.61 -1.02
CA GLY A 118 8.27 11.59 -1.76
C GLY A 118 6.77 11.51 -1.47
N LEU A 119 6.36 10.87 -0.36
CA LEU A 119 4.97 10.86 0.06
C LEU A 119 4.63 12.19 0.77
N GLU A 120 3.49 12.76 0.45
CA GLU A 120 2.95 13.92 1.19
C GLU A 120 2.34 13.49 2.52
N SER A 121 1.67 12.34 2.55
CA SER A 121 1.08 11.77 3.75
C SER A 121 0.83 10.27 3.62
N VAL A 122 0.73 9.61 4.79
CA VAL A 122 0.12 8.28 4.92
C VAL A 122 -1.10 8.44 5.80
N THR A 123 -2.26 8.09 5.27
CA THR A 123 -3.55 8.18 5.99
C THR A 123 -4.14 6.78 6.12
N THR A 124 -4.53 6.43 7.34
CA THR A 124 -5.28 5.21 7.61
C THR A 124 -6.61 5.57 8.29
N THR A 125 -7.65 4.82 7.98
CA THR A 125 -8.97 4.97 8.61
C THR A 125 -9.46 3.59 9.02
N ASP A 126 -9.93 3.45 10.27
CA ASP A 126 -10.53 2.21 10.74
C ASP A 126 -12.04 2.17 10.46
N ALA A 127 -12.69 1.03 10.76
CA ALA A 127 -14.12 0.84 10.55
C ALA A 127 -15.01 1.73 11.44
N ALA A 128 -14.48 2.26 12.54
CA ALA A 128 -15.16 3.20 13.43
C ALA A 128 -15.06 4.66 12.96
N GLY A 129 -14.28 4.93 11.91
CA GLY A 129 -14.07 6.27 11.37
C GLY A 129 -12.93 7.04 12.04
N ASN A 130 -12.11 6.38 12.88
CA ASN A 130 -10.91 7.02 13.42
C ASN A 130 -9.86 7.12 12.31
N THR A 131 -9.22 8.27 12.21
CA THR A 131 -8.19 8.53 11.18
C THR A 131 -6.83 8.75 11.83
N THR A 132 -5.80 8.19 11.24
CA THR A 132 -4.41 8.53 11.57
C THR A 132 -3.74 9.08 10.32
N VAL A 133 -3.17 10.27 10.43
CA VAL A 133 -2.40 10.92 9.38
C VAL A 133 -0.96 11.08 9.84
N MET A 134 -0.03 10.62 9.02
CA MET A 134 1.40 10.83 9.20
C MET A 134 1.93 11.62 8.00
N ASN A 135 2.58 12.76 8.24
CA ASN A 135 3.11 13.63 7.20
C ASN A 135 4.36 14.37 7.70
N GLY A 136 4.88 15.32 6.92
CA GLY A 136 6.04 16.13 7.30
C GLY A 136 5.83 17.01 8.54
N GLY A 137 4.60 17.26 8.98
CA GLY A 137 4.28 18.01 10.21
C GLY A 137 4.23 17.13 11.47
N GLY A 138 4.21 15.81 11.32
CA GLY A 138 4.12 14.85 12.42
C GLY A 138 3.02 13.81 12.22
N MET A 139 2.54 13.27 13.32
CA MET A 139 1.46 12.27 13.34
C MET A 139 0.25 12.84 14.11
N THR A 140 -0.94 12.69 13.52
CA THR A 140 -2.19 13.08 14.16
C THR A 140 -3.18 11.91 14.13
N ILE A 141 -3.75 11.58 15.27
CA ILE A 141 -4.84 10.61 15.41
C ILE A 141 -6.10 11.41 15.69
N THR A 142 -7.05 11.35 14.78
CA THR A 142 -8.36 12.01 14.92
C THR A 142 -9.41 10.92 15.13
N PRO A 143 -9.94 10.76 16.34
CA PRO A 143 -11.02 9.82 16.61
C PRO A 143 -12.33 10.30 15.95
N ALA A 144 -13.23 9.36 15.64
CA ALA A 144 -14.57 9.67 15.14
C ALA A 144 -15.38 10.52 16.16
N GLN A 145 -15.06 10.36 17.44
CA GLN A 145 -15.61 11.16 18.55
C GLN A 145 -14.50 11.45 19.57
N GLY A 146 -14.49 12.66 20.14
CA GLY A 146 -13.49 13.07 21.11
C GLY A 146 -12.39 13.95 20.50
N ASN A 147 -11.34 14.17 21.29
CA ASN A 147 -10.25 15.08 20.92
C ASN A 147 -9.11 14.37 20.20
N ALA A 148 -8.55 15.04 19.21
CA ALA A 148 -7.38 14.54 18.51
C ALA A 148 -6.14 14.49 19.42
N VAL A 149 -5.29 13.50 19.15
CA VAL A 149 -3.95 13.38 19.72
C VAL A 149 -2.93 13.63 18.61
N SER A 150 -1.90 14.43 18.86
CA SER A 150 -0.87 14.70 17.87
C SER A 150 0.53 14.72 18.48
N LEU A 151 1.48 14.25 17.69
CA LEU A 151 2.92 14.34 17.95
C LEU A 151 3.56 15.12 16.79
N THR A 152 4.03 16.33 17.08
CA THR A 152 4.59 17.24 16.08
C THR A 152 5.96 17.74 16.52
N LYS A 153 6.60 18.59 15.72
CA LYS A 153 7.83 19.28 16.12
C LYS A 153 7.68 20.10 17.41
N ASP A 154 6.46 20.50 17.77
CA ASP A 154 6.17 21.31 18.96
C ASP A 154 5.85 20.43 20.19
N GLY A 155 5.94 19.12 20.06
CA GLY A 155 5.73 18.14 21.13
C GLY A 155 4.45 17.33 21.00
N LEU A 156 4.04 16.72 22.12
CA LEU A 156 2.85 15.89 22.24
C LEU A 156 1.66 16.71 22.72
N ASN A 157 0.62 16.77 21.92
CA ASN A 157 -0.71 17.20 22.36
C ASN A 157 -1.59 15.94 22.57
N ASN A 158 -1.90 15.64 23.83
CA ASN A 158 -2.69 14.46 24.20
C ASN A 158 -4.22 14.68 24.14
N GLY A 159 -4.70 15.82 23.66
CA GLY A 159 -6.12 16.10 23.49
C GLY A 159 -6.92 16.10 24.79
N GLY A 160 -6.28 16.30 25.95
CA GLY A 160 -6.92 16.19 27.26
C GLY A 160 -7.17 14.74 27.74
N ASN A 161 -6.69 13.74 27.00
CA ASN A 161 -6.78 12.33 27.42
C ASN A 161 -5.80 12.03 28.56
N ARG A 162 -6.05 10.96 29.31
CA ARG A 162 -5.13 10.48 30.35
C ARG A 162 -3.86 9.92 29.72
N ILE A 163 -2.71 10.24 30.32
CA ILE A 163 -1.45 9.54 30.05
C ILE A 163 -1.31 8.44 31.10
N THR A 164 -1.26 7.19 30.69
CA THR A 164 -1.17 6.02 31.56
C THR A 164 0.19 5.36 31.45
N ASN A 165 0.53 4.51 32.45
CA ASN A 165 1.80 3.78 32.52
C ASN A 165 3.04 4.69 32.57
N VAL A 166 2.89 5.89 33.17
CA VAL A 166 4.02 6.77 33.42
C VAL A 166 4.85 6.20 34.57
N GLY A 167 6.08 5.80 34.28
CA GLY A 167 7.05 5.38 35.31
C GLY A 167 7.36 6.51 36.28
N PRO A 168 7.94 6.22 37.46
CA PRO A 168 8.42 7.28 38.34
C PRO A 168 9.56 8.05 37.68
N GLY A 169 9.44 9.38 37.64
CA GLY A 169 10.49 10.28 37.15
C GLY A 169 11.72 10.21 38.07
N VAL A 170 12.91 10.27 37.50
CA VAL A 170 14.21 10.22 38.18
C VAL A 170 14.96 11.51 37.94
N ASP A 171 14.97 11.99 36.69
CA ASP A 171 15.69 13.19 36.29
C ASP A 171 14.77 14.43 36.32
N GLY A 172 15.33 15.60 36.42
CA GLY A 172 14.59 16.86 36.55
C GLY A 172 13.72 17.23 35.36
N THR A 173 13.83 16.50 34.24
CA THR A 173 13.04 16.67 33.02
C THR A 173 12.01 15.58 32.81
N ASP A 174 11.94 14.61 33.72
CA ASP A 174 10.98 13.50 33.61
C ASP A 174 9.57 13.91 34.03
N ALA A 175 8.59 13.22 33.47
CA ALA A 175 7.21 13.36 33.91
C ALA A 175 7.01 12.75 35.30
N VAL A 176 6.29 13.44 36.16
CA VAL A 176 5.92 12.96 37.50
C VAL A 176 4.60 12.20 37.44
N ASN A 177 4.55 10.99 38.00
CA ASN A 177 3.31 10.24 38.12
C ASN A 177 2.55 10.57 39.43
N VAL A 178 1.28 10.15 39.49
CA VAL A 178 0.38 10.40 40.63
C VAL A 178 0.93 9.86 41.95
N ASN A 179 1.66 8.74 41.94
CA ASN A 179 2.24 8.16 43.17
C ASN A 179 3.32 9.05 43.77
N GLN A 180 4.18 9.62 42.92
CA GLN A 180 5.23 10.56 43.34
C GLN A 180 4.62 11.85 43.90
N LEU A 181 3.63 12.41 43.22
CA LEU A 181 2.89 13.59 43.72
C LEU A 181 2.25 13.31 45.07
N SER A 182 1.52 12.18 45.21
CA SER A 182 0.87 11.79 46.47
C SER A 182 1.88 11.58 47.61
N SER A 183 3.07 11.08 47.32
CA SER A 183 4.14 10.91 48.31
C SER A 183 4.76 12.26 48.74
N ALA A 184 4.94 13.17 47.79
CA ALA A 184 5.38 14.53 48.10
C ALA A 184 4.38 15.29 48.97
N MET A 185 3.06 15.17 48.64
CA MET A 185 1.99 15.80 49.42
C MET A 185 1.94 15.26 50.85
N ARG A 186 2.03 13.93 51.06
CA ARG A 186 2.08 13.35 52.41
C ARG A 186 3.31 13.84 53.22
N SER A 187 4.43 14.05 52.57
CA SER A 187 5.64 14.61 53.24
C SER A 187 5.40 16.06 53.69
N VAL A 188 4.72 16.86 52.88
CA VAL A 188 4.38 18.25 53.22
C VAL A 188 3.38 18.29 54.38
N ASP A 189 2.32 17.47 54.31
CA ASP A 189 1.29 17.38 55.38
C ASP A 189 1.93 16.96 56.70
N GLY A 190 2.85 16.00 56.69
CA GLY A 190 3.61 15.62 57.89
C GLY A 190 4.41 16.76 58.46
N LYS A 191 5.13 17.53 57.64
CA LYS A 191 5.87 18.71 58.10
C LYS A 191 4.97 19.81 58.70
N ILE A 192 3.80 20.03 58.08
CA ILE A 192 2.83 20.99 58.60
C ILE A 192 2.28 20.54 59.97
N ALA A 193 1.98 19.25 60.14
CA ALA A 193 1.57 18.71 61.42
C ALA A 193 2.64 18.85 62.52
N ASP A 194 3.92 18.58 62.17
CA ASP A 194 5.07 18.76 63.08
C ASP A 194 5.24 20.22 63.52
N VAL A 195 5.14 21.16 62.56
CA VAL A 195 5.19 22.62 62.90
C VAL A 195 3.99 23.01 63.78
N GLY A 196 2.79 22.51 63.51
CA GLY A 196 1.60 22.72 64.31
C GLY A 196 1.76 22.20 65.72
N ALA A 197 2.27 20.97 65.90
CA ALA A 197 2.53 20.39 67.20
C ALA A 197 3.62 21.19 68.00
N THR A 198 4.67 21.60 67.31
CA THR A 198 5.75 22.41 67.91
C THR A 198 5.21 23.77 68.37
N SER A 199 4.43 24.44 67.54
CA SER A 199 3.81 25.71 67.88
C SER A 199 2.85 25.60 69.08
N ALA A 200 2.04 24.52 69.12
CA ALA A 200 1.17 24.25 70.25
C ALA A 200 1.96 24.00 71.57
N ALA A 201 3.05 23.25 71.46
CA ALA A 201 3.94 23.00 72.62
C ALA A 201 4.58 24.30 73.15
N ILE A 202 5.10 25.16 72.23
CA ILE A 202 5.67 26.47 72.62
C ILE A 202 4.59 27.37 73.25
N SER A 203 3.36 27.39 72.69
CA SER A 203 2.24 28.20 73.25
C SER A 203 1.79 27.73 74.63
N GLY A 204 2.02 26.44 74.94
CA GLY A 204 1.68 25.84 76.24
C GLY A 204 2.74 26.08 77.31
N LEU A 205 3.96 26.53 76.92
CA LEU A 205 4.99 26.90 77.87
C LEU A 205 4.64 28.23 78.49
N LYS A 206 4.33 28.24 79.84
CA LYS A 206 4.17 29.49 80.58
C LYS A 206 5.54 30.20 80.60
N PRO A 207 5.57 31.53 80.35
CA PRO A 207 6.81 32.27 80.52
C PRO A 207 7.27 32.08 82.00
N LEU A 208 8.53 31.69 82.17
CA LEU A 208 9.14 31.73 83.50
C LEU A 208 9.11 33.17 83.94
N GLN A 209 8.18 33.43 84.95
CA GLN A 209 8.19 34.69 85.63
C GLN A 209 9.43 34.70 86.55
N TYR A 210 10.36 35.46 86.16
CA TYR A 210 11.55 35.79 87.02
C TYR A 210 10.99 36.81 88.04
N ASP A 211 10.88 36.36 89.26
CA ASP A 211 10.66 37.28 90.37
C ASP A 211 12.01 37.67 90.98
N PRO A 212 12.43 38.92 90.76
CA PRO A 212 13.73 39.37 91.32
C PRO A 212 13.71 39.52 92.83
N LEU A 213 12.58 39.31 93.48
CA LEU A 213 12.46 39.51 94.98
C LEU A 213 12.44 38.19 95.76
N GLU A 214 12.48 37.01 95.10
CA GLU A 214 12.72 35.70 95.75
C GLU A 214 14.04 35.07 95.26
N PRO A 215 15.20 35.45 95.81
CA PRO A 215 16.44 34.73 95.60
C PRO A 215 16.36 33.39 96.34
N THR A 216 16.58 32.26 95.62
CA THR A 216 16.72 30.94 96.19
C THR A 216 18.02 30.82 96.95
#